data_23010346aef2e8ef776ca0a17b7df769
#
_entry.id   23010346aef2e8ef776ca0a17b7df769
#
_cell.length_a   1.000
_cell.length_b   1.000
_cell.length_c   1.000
_cell.angle_alpha   90.00
_cell.angle_beta   90.00
_cell.angle_gamma   90.00
#
_symmetry.space_group_name_H-M   'P 1'
#
loop_
_entity.id
_entity.type
_entity.pdbx_description
1 polymer ?
#
loop_
_entity_poly.entity_id
_entity_poly.type
_entity_poly.pdbx_seq_one_letter_code
_entity_poly.pdbx_strand_id
1 'polypeptide(L)'
;MDERFVDLRSTKNPKARIKMLSGHFATKNSHVNTYIDMSTVKTRHNNARETARTLAEEYLTNTMVDTIVCLKNTEVIGAFMAETLADSSNMSMSAGNNISVVTPEFDFTGQILFRENSQRMIEGKQVLILTDSMATGTLTMQAIESVLY
;
A
#
# COMPACT_ATOMS: atom_id res chain seq x y z
N MET A 1 4.04 20.22 18.48
CA MET A 1 3.54 18.82 18.32
C MET A 1 2.20 18.76 18.99
N ASP A 2 1.13 18.41 18.30
CA ASP A 2 -0.21 18.43 18.90
C ASP A 2 -0.28 17.28 19.93
N GLU A 3 -0.38 17.61 21.21
CA GLU A 3 -0.36 16.65 22.34
C GLU A 3 -1.57 15.68 22.35
N ARG A 4 -2.49 15.85 21.40
CA ARG A 4 -3.73 15.06 21.29
C ARG A 4 -3.59 13.78 20.47
N PHE A 5 -2.49 13.61 19.73
CA PHE A 5 -2.26 12.38 18.97
C PHE A 5 -1.75 11.25 19.84
N VAL A 6 -2.34 10.08 19.68
CA VAL A 6 -1.95 8.83 20.33
C VAL A 6 -1.25 7.94 19.32
N ASP A 7 -0.09 7.39 19.67
CA ASP A 7 0.60 6.39 18.86
C ASP A 7 -0.03 5.01 19.07
N LEU A 8 -0.56 4.44 17.99
CA LEU A 8 -0.97 3.05 17.94
C LEU A 8 0.15 2.21 17.34
N ARG A 9 0.49 1.12 18.01
CA ARG A 9 1.56 0.20 17.60
C ARG A 9 0.96 -1.13 17.15
N SER A 10 1.55 -1.71 16.11
CA SER A 10 1.20 -3.06 15.69
C SER A 10 1.57 -4.06 16.79
N THR A 11 0.68 -5.02 17.05
CA THR A 11 0.95 -6.13 17.98
C THR A 11 1.99 -7.10 17.45
N LYS A 12 2.06 -7.26 16.12
CA LYS A 12 3.06 -8.11 15.44
C LYS A 12 4.44 -7.44 15.39
N ASN A 13 4.48 -6.12 15.16
CA ASN A 13 5.73 -5.36 15.05
C ASN A 13 5.58 -4.00 15.72
N PRO A 14 6.04 -3.83 16.97
CA PRO A 14 5.88 -2.56 17.70
C PRO A 14 6.60 -1.35 17.07
N LYS A 15 7.48 -1.56 16.10
CA LYS A 15 8.12 -0.50 15.31
C LYS A 15 7.19 0.04 14.22
N ALA A 16 6.24 -0.78 13.75
CA ALA A 16 5.17 -0.32 12.86
C ALA A 16 4.10 0.38 13.69
N ARG A 17 3.94 1.69 13.48
CA ARG A 17 3.05 2.53 14.26
C ARG A 17 2.38 3.60 13.41
N ILE A 18 1.15 3.95 13.79
CA ILE A 18 0.35 5.02 13.21
C ILE A 18 -0.09 5.99 14.31
N LYS A 19 -0.46 7.19 13.91
CA LYS A 19 -1.00 8.20 14.85
C LYS A 19 -2.52 8.24 14.73
N MET A 20 -3.17 8.35 15.86
CA MET A 20 -4.62 8.46 15.99
C MET A 20 -5.00 9.70 16.79
N LEU A 21 -6.07 10.38 16.36
CA LEU A 21 -6.68 11.49 17.08
C LEU A 21 -8.17 11.19 17.27
N SER A 22 -8.64 11.24 18.53
CA SER A 22 -10.06 11.16 18.82
C SER A 22 -10.71 12.54 18.72
N GLY A 23 -11.91 12.58 18.13
CA GLY A 23 -12.65 13.82 17.91
C GLY A 23 -13.85 13.62 17.01
N HIS A 24 -14.43 14.70 16.51
CA HIS A 24 -15.48 14.64 15.51
C HIS A 24 -14.99 15.21 14.19
N PHE A 25 -14.90 14.35 13.17
CA PHE A 25 -14.34 14.70 11.87
C PHE A 25 -15.36 14.43 10.76
N ALA A 26 -15.58 15.44 9.91
CA ALA A 26 -16.37 15.28 8.71
C ALA A 26 -15.48 14.77 7.57
N THR A 27 -15.86 13.66 6.96
CA THR A 27 -15.28 13.15 5.73
C THR A 27 -16.24 13.39 4.56
N LYS A 28 -15.79 13.16 3.34
CA LYS A 28 -16.62 13.27 2.15
C LYS A 28 -17.88 12.37 2.22
N ASN A 29 -17.78 11.22 2.89
CA ASN A 29 -18.82 10.19 2.87
C ASN A 29 -19.54 10.03 4.21
N SER A 30 -18.94 10.48 5.32
CA SER A 30 -19.49 10.25 6.66
C SER A 30 -18.83 11.14 7.71
N HIS A 31 -19.41 11.17 8.89
CA HIS A 31 -18.78 11.69 10.09
C HIS A 31 -18.13 10.55 10.87
N VAL A 32 -16.91 10.75 11.32
CA VAL A 32 -16.14 9.76 12.09
C VAL A 32 -15.67 10.37 13.41
N ASN A 33 -15.52 9.55 14.43
CA ASN A 33 -15.05 9.98 15.75
C ASN A 33 -13.54 9.79 15.94
N THR A 34 -12.86 9.29 14.92
CA THR A 34 -11.43 8.99 14.98
C THR A 34 -10.78 9.37 13.66
N TYR A 35 -9.71 10.14 13.74
CA TYR A 35 -8.84 10.44 12.61
C TYR A 35 -7.55 9.62 12.74
N ILE A 36 -7.15 8.93 11.65
CA ILE A 36 -5.90 8.19 11.56
C ILE A 36 -4.96 8.94 10.62
N ASP A 37 -3.81 9.36 11.16
CA ASP A 37 -2.77 10.03 10.38
C ASP A 37 -1.80 9.02 9.79
N MET A 38 -1.90 8.83 8.48
CA MET A 38 -1.02 7.96 7.69
C MET A 38 0.20 8.69 7.11
N SER A 39 0.35 10.00 7.33
CA SER A 39 1.39 10.80 6.67
C SER A 39 2.80 10.30 7.01
N THR A 40 3.08 10.03 8.27
CA THR A 40 4.40 9.54 8.70
C THR A 40 4.71 8.14 8.20
N VAL A 41 3.70 7.28 8.07
CA VAL A 41 3.83 5.92 7.56
C VAL A 41 4.16 5.93 6.06
N LYS A 42 3.57 6.87 5.32
CA LYS A 42 3.79 6.99 3.86
C LYS A 42 5.07 7.72 3.48
N THR A 43 5.59 8.61 4.34
CA THR A 43 6.68 9.53 3.97
C THR A 43 7.98 9.29 4.70
N ARG A 44 7.95 8.79 5.94
CA ARG A 44 9.17 8.52 6.71
C ARG A 44 9.67 7.12 6.44
N HIS A 45 10.88 7.00 5.91
CA HIS A 45 11.44 5.74 5.46
C HIS A 45 11.43 4.64 6.54
N ASN A 46 11.79 4.96 7.78
CA ASN A 46 11.76 3.97 8.87
C ASN A 46 10.37 3.41 9.13
N ASN A 47 9.35 4.28 9.20
CA ASN A 47 7.97 3.86 9.45
C ASN A 47 7.40 3.10 8.25
N ALA A 48 7.67 3.57 7.03
CA ALA A 48 7.26 2.92 5.80
C ALA A 48 7.86 1.51 5.70
N ARG A 49 9.16 1.36 5.98
CA ARG A 49 9.85 0.08 5.94
C ARG A 49 9.31 -0.92 6.96
N GLU A 50 9.11 -0.52 8.22
CA GLU A 50 8.58 -1.41 9.25
C GLU A 50 7.12 -1.80 8.96
N THR A 51 6.32 -0.87 8.42
CA THR A 51 4.96 -1.16 7.96
C THR A 51 4.98 -2.14 6.79
N ALA A 52 5.83 -1.91 5.79
CA ALA A 52 5.98 -2.78 4.64
C ALA A 52 6.39 -4.20 5.02
N ARG A 53 7.34 -4.36 5.93
CA ARG A 53 7.75 -5.67 6.46
C ARG A 53 6.60 -6.40 7.11
N THR A 54 5.83 -5.70 7.95
CA THR A 54 4.67 -6.30 8.64
C THR A 54 3.58 -6.74 7.65
N LEU A 55 3.32 -5.93 6.61
CA LEU A 55 2.37 -6.29 5.56
C LEU A 55 2.88 -7.44 4.69
N ALA A 56 4.16 -7.44 4.36
CA ALA A 56 4.77 -8.46 3.50
C ALA A 56 4.72 -9.87 4.11
N GLU A 57 4.71 -10.00 5.44
CA GLU A 57 4.67 -11.30 6.15
C GLU A 57 3.55 -12.21 5.65
N GLU A 58 2.39 -11.67 5.30
CA GLU A 58 1.23 -12.42 4.81
C GLU A 58 1.47 -13.05 3.42
N TYR A 59 2.44 -12.54 2.66
CA TYR A 59 2.71 -12.91 1.27
C TYR A 59 4.03 -13.68 1.08
N LEU A 60 4.84 -13.85 2.15
CA LEU A 60 6.18 -14.45 2.04
C LEU A 60 6.17 -15.93 1.67
N THR A 61 5.13 -16.67 2.04
CA THR A 61 5.13 -18.13 1.96
C THR A 61 4.25 -18.71 0.87
N ASN A 62 3.18 -18.04 0.49
CA ASN A 62 2.12 -18.65 -0.31
C ASN A 62 1.74 -17.88 -1.58
N THR A 63 2.35 -16.74 -1.84
CA THR A 63 1.93 -15.88 -2.94
C THR A 63 3.15 -15.37 -3.71
N MET A 64 3.18 -15.61 -5.01
CA MET A 64 4.12 -14.92 -5.89
C MET A 64 3.51 -13.56 -6.22
N VAL A 65 4.28 -12.49 -5.99
CA VAL A 65 3.89 -11.12 -6.35
C VAL A 65 4.85 -10.65 -7.43
N ASP A 66 4.32 -10.27 -8.58
CA ASP A 66 5.09 -9.71 -9.69
C ASP A 66 5.05 -8.19 -9.71
N THR A 67 3.91 -7.61 -9.30
CA THR A 67 3.69 -6.17 -9.36
C THR A 67 2.88 -5.69 -8.16
N ILE A 68 3.29 -4.55 -7.60
CA ILE A 68 2.55 -3.84 -6.56
C ILE A 68 1.99 -2.55 -7.15
N VAL A 69 0.67 -2.43 -7.19
CA VAL A 69 -0.04 -1.20 -7.59
C VAL A 69 -0.32 -0.37 -6.35
N CYS A 70 0.28 0.82 -6.31
CA CYS A 70 0.20 1.73 -5.17
C CYS A 70 -0.87 2.81 -5.39
N LEU A 71 -1.87 2.85 -4.51
CA LEU A 71 -2.91 3.87 -4.48
C LEU A 71 -2.65 4.84 -3.34
N LYS A 72 -3.17 6.07 -3.45
CA LYS A 72 -3.15 7.07 -2.36
C LYS A 72 -1.76 7.35 -1.78
N ASN A 73 -0.75 7.49 -2.64
CA ASN A 73 0.62 7.81 -2.26
C ASN A 73 1.25 6.78 -1.31
N THR A 74 1.08 5.49 -1.60
CA THR A 74 1.69 4.39 -0.84
C THR A 74 2.96 3.84 -1.47
N GLU A 75 3.56 4.54 -2.43
CA GLU A 75 4.70 4.09 -3.23
C GLU A 75 5.93 3.76 -2.38
N VAL A 76 6.18 4.53 -1.32
CA VAL A 76 7.32 4.28 -0.42
C VAL A 76 7.13 2.96 0.33
N ILE A 77 5.92 2.68 0.80
CA ILE A 77 5.59 1.39 1.44
C ILE A 77 5.69 0.27 0.41
N GLY A 78 5.16 0.49 -0.80
CA GLY A 78 5.22 -0.47 -1.91
C GLY A 78 6.64 -0.84 -2.30
N ALA A 79 7.57 0.12 -2.35
CA ALA A 79 8.98 -0.12 -2.65
C ALA A 79 9.65 -1.00 -1.58
N PHE A 80 9.42 -0.74 -0.29
CA PHE A 80 9.94 -1.59 0.79
C PHE A 80 9.28 -2.97 0.85
N MET A 81 7.99 -3.08 0.46
CA MET A 81 7.34 -4.38 0.31
C MET A 81 7.98 -5.19 -0.82
N ALA A 82 8.22 -4.57 -1.98
CA ALA A 82 8.89 -5.22 -3.11
C ALA A 82 10.28 -5.73 -2.72
N GLU A 83 11.09 -4.91 -2.01
CA GLU A 83 12.39 -5.33 -1.46
C GLU A 83 12.26 -6.54 -0.53
N THR A 84 11.35 -6.49 0.44
CA THR A 84 11.15 -7.56 1.42
C THR A 84 10.70 -8.87 0.76
N LEU A 85 9.79 -8.80 -0.20
CA LEU A 85 9.28 -9.96 -0.94
C LEU A 85 10.32 -10.54 -1.89
N ALA A 86 11.12 -9.69 -2.56
CA ALA A 86 12.20 -10.11 -3.44
C ALA A 86 13.33 -10.82 -2.67
N ASP A 87 13.73 -10.28 -1.51
CA ASP A 87 14.78 -10.86 -0.67
C ASP A 87 14.40 -12.24 -0.14
N SER A 88 13.13 -12.44 0.22
CA SER A 88 12.66 -13.75 0.71
C SER A 88 12.63 -14.81 -0.39
N SER A 89 12.43 -14.44 -1.64
CA SER A 89 12.44 -15.36 -2.78
C SER A 89 13.84 -15.83 -3.19
N ASN A 90 14.90 -15.12 -2.77
CA ASN A 90 16.30 -15.48 -3.03
C ASN A 90 16.78 -16.75 -2.31
N MET A 91 16.00 -17.35 -1.42
CA MET A 91 16.28 -18.66 -0.85
C MET A 91 16.03 -19.82 -1.84
N SER A 92 15.38 -19.60 -2.95
CA SER A 92 15.25 -20.53 -4.06
C SER A 92 16.14 -20.02 -5.21
N MET A 93 17.07 -20.79 -5.68
CA MET A 93 18.11 -20.54 -6.70
C MET A 93 17.60 -20.11 -8.09
N SER A 94 16.64 -19.20 -8.18
CA SER A 94 16.17 -18.59 -9.42
C SER A 94 16.46 -17.10 -9.39
N ALA A 95 16.97 -16.57 -10.48
CA ALA A 95 17.28 -15.16 -10.71
C ALA A 95 16.24 -14.24 -10.06
N GLY A 96 16.69 -13.31 -9.22
CA GLY A 96 15.87 -12.49 -8.33
C GLY A 96 14.57 -12.01 -8.97
N ASN A 97 13.48 -12.26 -8.31
CA ASN A 97 12.17 -11.79 -8.72
C ASN A 97 12.16 -10.26 -8.70
N ASN A 98 12.13 -9.68 -9.89
CA ASN A 98 12.09 -8.24 -10.06
C ASN A 98 10.63 -7.80 -9.91
N ILE A 99 10.24 -7.38 -8.71
CA ILE A 99 8.88 -6.91 -8.43
C ILE A 99 8.74 -5.47 -8.89
N SER A 100 7.78 -5.21 -9.76
CA SER A 100 7.47 -3.86 -10.23
C SER A 100 6.61 -3.11 -9.22
N VAL A 101 6.88 -1.82 -9.04
CA VAL A 101 6.04 -0.91 -8.24
C VAL A 101 5.44 0.12 -9.18
N VAL A 102 4.11 0.13 -9.29
CA VAL A 102 3.38 0.94 -10.27
C VAL A 102 2.38 1.83 -9.57
N THR A 103 2.35 3.10 -9.96
CA THR A 103 1.34 4.07 -9.54
C THR A 103 0.44 4.40 -10.72
N PRO A 104 -0.87 4.19 -10.64
CA PRO A 104 -1.79 4.57 -11.70
C PRO A 104 -1.95 6.09 -11.79
N GLU A 105 -2.35 6.55 -12.95
CA GLU A 105 -2.82 7.91 -13.14
C GLU A 105 -4.34 7.97 -13.00
N PHE A 106 -4.86 9.17 -12.79
CA PHE A 106 -6.30 9.43 -12.78
C PHE A 106 -6.61 10.43 -13.87
N ASP A 107 -7.67 10.17 -14.63
CA ASP A 107 -8.18 11.14 -15.57
C ASP A 107 -9.00 12.23 -14.84
N PHE A 108 -9.50 13.21 -15.61
CA PHE A 108 -10.31 14.31 -15.07
C PHE A 108 -11.67 13.86 -14.48
N THR A 109 -12.09 12.62 -14.76
CA THR A 109 -13.32 12.02 -14.19
C THR A 109 -13.01 11.22 -12.93
N GLY A 110 -11.72 11.00 -12.61
CA GLY A 110 -11.26 10.17 -11.50
C GLY A 110 -11.16 8.68 -11.83
N GLN A 111 -11.22 8.32 -13.12
CA GLN A 111 -11.00 6.95 -13.59
C GLN A 111 -9.51 6.61 -13.53
N ILE A 112 -9.20 5.39 -13.11
CA ILE A 112 -7.84 4.85 -13.06
C ILE A 112 -7.35 4.54 -14.47
N LEU A 113 -6.16 5.03 -14.78
CA LEU A 113 -5.48 4.80 -16.04
C LEU A 113 -4.07 4.25 -15.81
N PHE A 114 -3.70 3.24 -16.58
CA PHE A 114 -2.33 2.77 -16.69
C PHE A 114 -1.75 3.15 -18.05
N ARG A 115 -0.60 3.83 -18.04
CA ARG A 115 0.12 4.11 -19.29
C ARG A 115 0.59 2.80 -19.94
N GLU A 116 0.82 2.83 -21.25
CA GLU A 116 1.25 1.66 -22.05
C GLU A 116 2.46 0.92 -21.45
N ASN A 117 3.45 1.66 -20.92
CA ASN A 117 4.61 1.06 -20.26
C ASN A 117 4.26 0.35 -18.94
N SER A 118 3.27 0.88 -18.20
CA SER A 118 2.78 0.28 -16.94
C SER A 118 1.88 -0.92 -17.19
N GLN A 119 1.12 -0.94 -18.29
CA GLN A 119 0.28 -2.08 -18.66
C GLN A 119 1.09 -3.36 -18.80
N ARG A 120 2.28 -3.30 -19.38
CA ARG A 120 3.20 -4.45 -19.52
C ARG A 120 3.65 -5.03 -18.17
N MET A 121 3.61 -4.24 -17.10
CA MET A 121 3.95 -4.67 -15.73
C MET A 121 2.75 -5.30 -15.02
N ILE A 122 1.56 -5.23 -15.59
CA ILE A 122 0.31 -5.68 -14.99
C ILE A 122 -0.26 -6.88 -15.75
N GLU A 123 -0.27 -6.81 -17.07
CA GLU A 123 -0.87 -7.83 -17.93
C GLU A 123 -0.26 -9.21 -17.69
N GLY A 124 -1.10 -10.18 -17.32
CA GLY A 124 -0.69 -11.56 -17.05
C GLY A 124 0.17 -11.73 -15.78
N LYS A 125 0.19 -10.74 -14.88
CA LYS A 125 0.99 -10.74 -13.66
C LYS A 125 0.16 -10.99 -12.41
N GLN A 126 0.81 -11.48 -11.36
CA GLN A 126 0.24 -11.54 -10.02
C GLN A 126 0.36 -10.15 -9.37
N VAL A 127 -0.75 -9.44 -9.29
CA VAL A 127 -0.79 -8.03 -8.87
C VAL A 127 -1.29 -7.92 -7.44
N LEU A 128 -0.54 -7.21 -6.60
CA LEU A 128 -0.95 -6.78 -5.28
C LEU A 128 -1.34 -5.31 -5.31
N ILE A 129 -2.54 -4.97 -4.84
CA ILE A 129 -3.00 -3.59 -4.73
C ILE A 129 -2.79 -3.11 -3.30
N LEU A 130 -2.03 -2.03 -3.16
CA LEU A 130 -1.71 -1.39 -1.88
C LEU A 130 -2.44 -0.05 -1.76
N THR A 131 -3.19 0.13 -0.67
CA THR A 131 -3.87 1.39 -0.33
C THR A 131 -3.71 1.72 1.15
N ASP A 132 -3.76 3.00 1.51
CA ASP A 132 -3.65 3.43 2.90
C ASP A 132 -4.93 3.25 3.70
N SER A 133 -6.07 3.33 3.04
CA SER A 133 -7.39 3.27 3.67
C SER A 133 -8.46 2.87 2.67
N MET A 134 -9.49 2.24 3.15
CA MET A 134 -10.67 1.89 2.38
C MET A 134 -11.94 2.31 3.17
N ALA A 135 -12.73 3.21 2.59
CA ALA A 135 -14.01 3.63 3.16
C ALA A 135 -15.17 2.88 2.48
N THR A 136 -15.60 3.32 1.31
CA THR A 136 -16.67 2.68 0.54
C THR A 136 -16.18 1.51 -0.31
N GLY A 137 -14.88 1.39 -0.52
CA GLY A 137 -14.27 0.40 -1.42
C GLY A 137 -14.31 0.76 -2.91
N THR A 138 -14.96 1.85 -3.29
CA THR A 138 -15.11 2.25 -4.70
C THR A 138 -13.78 2.34 -5.44
N LEU A 139 -12.79 3.06 -4.87
CA LEU A 139 -11.47 3.19 -5.49
C LEU A 139 -10.76 1.84 -5.62
N THR A 140 -10.88 0.98 -4.60
CA THR A 140 -10.27 -0.35 -4.61
C THR A 140 -10.90 -1.23 -5.67
N MET A 141 -12.24 -1.20 -5.82
CA MET A 141 -12.95 -1.93 -6.87
C MET A 141 -12.56 -1.44 -8.26
N GLN A 142 -12.49 -0.13 -8.48
CA GLN A 142 -12.00 0.45 -9.74
C GLN A 142 -10.58 -0.01 -10.07
N ALA A 143 -9.69 -0.06 -9.06
CA ALA A 143 -8.33 -0.56 -9.27
C ALA A 143 -8.30 -2.04 -9.64
N ILE A 144 -9.10 -2.88 -9.00
CA ILE A 144 -9.25 -4.30 -9.33
C ILE A 144 -9.75 -4.46 -10.77
N GLU A 145 -10.81 -3.75 -11.15
CA GLU A 145 -11.35 -3.77 -12.51
C GLU A 145 -10.31 -3.33 -13.54
N SER A 146 -9.58 -2.24 -13.27
CA SER A 146 -8.55 -1.72 -14.18
C SER A 146 -7.32 -2.64 -14.33
N VAL A 147 -7.09 -3.53 -13.38
CA VAL A 147 -6.02 -4.54 -13.44
C VAL A 147 -6.47 -5.79 -14.18
N LEU A 148 -7.77 -6.13 -14.13
CA LEU A 148 -8.33 -7.33 -14.74
C LEU A 148 -8.65 -7.16 -16.24
N TYR A 149 -8.80 -5.93 -16.72
CA TYR A 149 -9.14 -5.58 -18.10
C TYR A 149 -8.03 -4.79 -18.79
#